data_7153c3cf9249e233f5cd0aeeca676cfc
#
_entry.id   7153c3cf9249e233f5cd0aeeca676cfc
#
_cell.length_a   1.000
_cell.length_b   1.000
_cell.length_c   1.000
_cell.angle_alpha   90.00
_cell.angle_beta   90.00
_cell.angle_gamma   90.00
#
_symmetry.space_group_name_H-M   'P 1'
#
loop_
_entity.id
_entity.type
_entity.pdbx_description
1 polymer ?
#
loop_
_entity_poly.entity_id
_entity_poly.type
_entity_poly.pdbx_seq_one_letter_code
_entity_poly.pdbx_strand_id
1 'polypeptide(L)'
;MKKLLLLLLLLRIIPAFAQADIDRYNVIWNSQSLNSSESMPCGGGDIGLNVWVEKGDLLFYIARSGTFDENNAMLKLGRARVKLSPNPFAEGGDFKQQLTLHNGSVSISGKNGELAAQVKVWVDVFRPVIHLAVQSNKAIKTEVDFESWRYKDRPVTGTEKNEGSWKFGPQTNVVTRKDNIAFSNNGILFYHHNPDSTIFDVTVKQQGMDA
;
A
#
# COMPACT_ATOMS: atom_id res chain seq x y z
N MET A 1 -12.12 10.44 -55.53
CA MET A 1 -12.93 10.22 -54.34
C MET A 1 -12.89 8.79 -53.77
N LYS A 2 -13.07 7.72 -54.57
CA LYS A 2 -13.04 6.31 -54.09
C LYS A 2 -11.69 5.89 -53.44
N LYS A 3 -10.56 6.36 -53.99
CA LYS A 3 -9.19 6.04 -53.48
C LYS A 3 -8.90 6.75 -52.14
N LEU A 4 -9.47 7.96 -51.92
CA LEU A 4 -9.30 8.70 -50.67
C LEU A 4 -10.13 8.07 -49.52
N LEU A 5 -11.32 7.51 -49.85
CA LEU A 5 -12.17 6.80 -48.90
C LEU A 5 -11.50 5.50 -48.40
N LEU A 6 -10.82 4.78 -49.28
CA LEU A 6 -10.08 3.57 -48.97
C LEU A 6 -8.87 3.84 -48.03
N LEU A 7 -8.19 4.98 -48.24
CA LEU A 7 -7.07 5.40 -47.37
C LEU A 7 -7.55 5.80 -45.97
N LEU A 8 -8.71 6.47 -45.84
CA LEU A 8 -9.35 6.82 -44.59
C LEU A 8 -9.86 5.58 -43.82
N LEU A 9 -10.30 4.53 -44.53
CA LEU A 9 -10.69 3.26 -43.89
C LEU A 9 -9.49 2.48 -43.33
N LEU A 10 -8.35 2.51 -44.01
CA LEU A 10 -7.11 1.87 -43.55
C LEU A 10 -6.50 2.55 -42.32
N LEU A 11 -6.65 3.87 -42.17
CA LEU A 11 -6.19 4.62 -41.00
C LEU A 11 -6.99 4.32 -39.70
N ARG A 12 -8.18 3.73 -39.81
CA ARG A 12 -8.99 3.34 -38.65
C ARG A 12 -8.63 1.98 -38.06
N ILE A 13 -7.81 1.18 -38.74
CA ILE A 13 -7.45 -0.19 -38.32
C ILE A 13 -6.18 -0.23 -37.46
N ILE A 14 -5.37 0.85 -37.46
CA ILE A 14 -4.07 0.89 -36.79
C ILE A 14 -4.12 0.94 -35.25
N PRO A 15 -5.15 1.50 -34.56
CA PRO A 15 -5.17 1.53 -33.09
C PRO A 15 -5.45 0.18 -32.41
N ALA A 16 -5.95 -0.81 -33.15
CA ALA A 16 -6.38 -2.08 -32.53
C ALA A 16 -5.22 -3.03 -32.13
N PHE A 17 -4.02 -2.81 -32.62
CA PHE A 17 -2.87 -3.71 -32.36
C PHE A 17 -1.90 -3.22 -31.27
N ALA A 18 -2.14 -2.04 -30.69
CA ALA A 18 -1.21 -1.46 -29.71
C ALA A 18 -1.59 -1.75 -28.24
N GLN A 19 -2.70 -2.44 -27.97
CA GLN A 19 -3.04 -2.85 -26.62
C GLN A 19 -2.33 -4.16 -26.33
N ALA A 20 -1.07 -4.05 -25.85
CA ALA A 20 -0.40 -5.20 -25.29
C ALA A 20 -1.32 -5.81 -24.22
N ASP A 21 -1.54 -7.10 -24.30
CA ASP A 21 -2.30 -7.83 -23.30
C ASP A 21 -1.52 -7.82 -21.97
N ILE A 22 -1.75 -6.77 -21.17
CA ILE A 22 -1.06 -6.54 -19.89
C ILE A 22 -1.35 -7.69 -18.90
N ASP A 23 -2.45 -8.41 -19.08
CA ASP A 23 -2.85 -9.49 -18.20
C ASP A 23 -1.88 -10.68 -18.23
N ARG A 24 -1.11 -10.83 -19.31
CA ARG A 24 -0.03 -11.84 -19.41
C ARG A 24 1.11 -11.61 -18.42
N TYR A 25 1.22 -10.41 -17.84
CA TYR A 25 2.23 -10.04 -16.85
C TYR A 25 1.69 -10.03 -15.42
N ASN A 26 0.45 -10.47 -15.21
CA ASN A 26 -0.11 -10.64 -13.88
C ASN A 26 0.75 -11.60 -13.06
N VAL A 27 0.99 -11.25 -11.78
CA VAL A 27 1.78 -12.07 -10.86
C VAL A 27 0.85 -12.95 -10.06
N ILE A 28 1.14 -14.25 -9.98
CA ILE A 28 0.32 -15.23 -9.26
C ILE A 28 1.22 -16.00 -8.29
N TRP A 29 0.81 -16.06 -7.01
CA TRP A 29 1.39 -16.91 -5.98
C TRP A 29 0.35 -17.90 -5.48
N ASN A 30 0.78 -19.16 -5.31
CA ASN A 30 -0.06 -20.24 -4.81
C ASN A 30 0.31 -20.67 -3.38
N SER A 31 1.15 -19.87 -2.71
CA SER A 31 1.53 -20.04 -1.32
C SER A 31 1.46 -18.69 -0.62
N GLN A 32 1.22 -18.73 0.69
CA GLN A 32 1.34 -17.55 1.54
C GLN A 32 2.80 -17.11 1.65
N SER A 33 3.00 -15.86 1.97
CA SER A 33 4.32 -15.25 2.19
C SER A 33 4.88 -15.64 3.55
N LEU A 34 6.19 -15.72 3.64
CA LEU A 34 6.89 -15.91 4.92
C LEU A 34 6.95 -14.63 5.74
N ASN A 35 7.02 -13.48 5.07
CA ASN A 35 7.08 -12.16 5.69
C ASN A 35 6.82 -11.05 4.65
N SER A 36 6.92 -9.80 5.06
CA SER A 36 6.64 -8.63 4.21
C SER A 36 7.58 -8.43 3.02
N SER A 37 8.75 -9.10 2.97
CA SER A 37 9.64 -9.00 1.79
C SER A 37 9.05 -9.71 0.56
N GLU A 38 8.08 -10.60 0.79
CA GLU A 38 7.32 -11.30 -0.23
C GLU A 38 5.93 -10.68 -0.39
N SER A 39 5.86 -9.34 -0.52
CA SER A 39 4.60 -8.61 -0.71
C SER A 39 4.38 -8.21 -2.14
N MET A 40 3.12 -8.18 -2.59
CA MET A 40 2.73 -7.63 -3.89
C MET A 40 2.52 -6.13 -3.80
N PRO A 41 3.13 -5.30 -4.67
CA PRO A 41 2.85 -3.88 -4.73
C PRO A 41 1.44 -3.63 -5.29
N CYS A 42 0.74 -2.68 -4.70
CA CYS A 42 -0.56 -2.20 -5.17
C CYS A 42 -0.65 -0.71 -4.86
N GLY A 43 -1.34 0.06 -5.68
CA GLY A 43 -1.46 1.49 -5.42
C GLY A 43 -2.33 2.22 -6.43
N GLY A 44 -2.60 3.49 -6.13
CA GLY A 44 -3.34 4.41 -6.97
C GLY A 44 -3.19 5.84 -6.46
N GLY A 45 -3.08 6.81 -7.37
CA GLY A 45 -2.82 8.20 -7.01
C GLY A 45 -1.50 8.33 -6.24
N ASP A 46 -1.56 8.86 -5.03
CA ASP A 46 -0.43 9.08 -4.13
C ASP A 46 -0.28 7.99 -3.04
N ILE A 47 -1.14 6.96 -3.02
CA ILE A 47 -1.13 5.86 -2.06
C ILE A 47 -0.44 4.64 -2.66
N GLY A 48 0.51 4.08 -1.90
CA GLY A 48 1.16 2.81 -2.20
C GLY A 48 0.93 1.79 -1.09
N LEU A 49 0.74 0.54 -1.49
CA LEU A 49 0.57 -0.60 -0.60
C LEU A 49 1.59 -1.70 -0.92
N ASN A 50 1.95 -2.46 0.10
CA ASN A 50 2.61 -3.74 -0.03
C ASN A 50 1.69 -4.79 0.62
N VAL A 51 1.11 -5.68 -0.17
CA VAL A 51 0.05 -6.61 0.25
C VAL A 51 0.56 -8.04 0.30
N TRP A 52 0.36 -8.75 1.41
CA TRP A 52 0.72 -10.17 1.55
C TRP A 52 -0.20 -10.90 2.53
N VAL A 53 -0.18 -12.21 2.48
CA VAL A 53 -0.83 -13.07 3.48
C VAL A 53 0.24 -13.87 4.21
N GLU A 54 0.21 -13.83 5.53
CA GLU A 54 1.13 -14.52 6.42
C GLU A 54 0.34 -15.19 7.54
N LYS A 55 0.51 -16.50 7.71
CA LYS A 55 -0.16 -17.32 8.75
C LYS A 55 -1.68 -17.13 8.78
N GLY A 56 -2.28 -16.98 7.60
CA GLY A 56 -3.72 -16.82 7.43
C GLY A 56 -4.24 -15.39 7.60
N ASP A 57 -3.43 -14.43 8.04
CA ASP A 57 -3.80 -13.02 8.12
C ASP A 57 -3.42 -12.28 6.84
N LEU A 58 -4.33 -11.49 6.29
CA LEU A 58 -4.02 -10.54 5.23
C LEU A 58 -3.42 -9.27 5.86
N LEU A 59 -2.28 -8.86 5.34
CA LEU A 59 -1.50 -7.73 5.83
C LEU A 59 -1.20 -6.78 4.67
N PHE A 60 -1.17 -5.49 4.95
CA PHE A 60 -0.60 -4.53 4.01
C PHE A 60 0.00 -3.31 4.71
N TYR A 61 1.19 -2.92 4.26
CA TYR A 61 1.77 -1.62 4.60
C TYR A 61 1.10 -0.52 3.80
N ILE A 62 1.02 0.67 4.40
CA ILE A 62 0.45 1.86 3.80
C ILE A 62 1.54 2.93 3.73
N ALA A 63 1.74 3.48 2.55
CA ALA A 63 2.57 4.66 2.32
C ALA A 63 1.81 5.68 1.49
N ARG A 64 2.12 6.96 1.69
CA ARG A 64 1.61 8.05 0.87
C ARG A 64 2.77 8.92 0.43
N SER A 65 2.78 9.30 -0.84
CA SER A 65 3.79 10.18 -1.39
C SER A 65 3.78 11.55 -0.67
N GLY A 66 4.97 12.07 -0.35
CA GLY A 66 5.11 13.36 0.31
C GLY A 66 4.89 13.36 1.83
N THR A 67 4.73 12.19 2.47
CA THR A 67 4.67 12.11 3.93
C THR A 67 6.08 11.98 4.51
N PHE A 68 6.59 13.07 5.08
CA PHE A 68 7.91 13.12 5.72
C PHE A 68 7.78 13.53 7.18
N ASP A 69 8.61 12.95 8.04
CA ASP A 69 8.72 13.33 9.44
C ASP A 69 9.66 14.54 9.65
N GLU A 70 9.83 14.94 10.89
CA GLU A 70 10.74 16.01 11.31
C GLU A 70 12.22 15.76 10.97
N ASN A 71 12.59 14.54 10.64
CA ASN A 71 13.92 14.14 10.21
C ASN A 71 14.04 14.05 8.68
N ASN A 72 12.99 14.45 7.95
CA ASN A 72 12.85 14.30 6.51
C ASN A 72 12.98 12.83 6.05
N ALA A 73 12.52 11.90 6.88
CA ALA A 73 12.40 10.49 6.52
C ALA A 73 10.99 10.22 5.99
N MET A 74 10.90 9.50 4.86
CA MET A 74 9.60 9.12 4.31
C MET A 74 8.92 8.11 5.22
N LEU A 75 7.73 8.43 5.68
CA LEU A 75 6.98 7.61 6.62
C LEU A 75 6.21 6.48 5.93
N LYS A 76 6.33 5.27 6.46
CA LYS A 76 5.26 4.28 6.37
C LYS A 76 4.19 4.67 7.36
N LEU A 77 2.95 4.89 6.88
CA LEU A 77 1.85 5.38 7.72
C LEU A 77 1.41 4.36 8.76
N GLY A 78 1.51 3.07 8.44
CA GLY A 78 1.16 1.97 9.32
C GLY A 78 0.98 0.68 8.55
N ARG A 79 0.48 -0.33 9.26
CA ARG A 79 0.09 -1.62 8.69
C ARG A 79 -1.36 -1.91 9.03
N ALA A 80 -2.13 -2.35 8.05
CA ALA A 80 -3.43 -2.96 8.31
C ALA A 80 -3.27 -4.48 8.40
N ARG A 81 -3.96 -5.08 9.35
CA ARG A 81 -4.11 -6.53 9.52
C ARG A 81 -5.58 -6.88 9.40
N VAL A 82 -5.91 -7.79 8.51
CA VAL A 82 -7.27 -8.27 8.29
C VAL A 82 -7.34 -9.74 8.67
N LYS A 83 -8.18 -10.03 9.65
CA LYS A 83 -8.47 -11.38 10.14
C LYS A 83 -9.87 -11.79 9.70
N LEU A 84 -9.98 -12.99 9.19
CA LEU A 84 -11.24 -13.60 8.78
C LEU A 84 -11.57 -14.79 9.70
N SER A 85 -12.81 -14.87 10.19
CA SER A 85 -13.24 -15.95 11.05
C SER A 85 -14.64 -16.47 10.62
N PRO A 86 -14.76 -17.76 10.26
CA PRO A 86 -13.68 -18.75 10.08
C PRO A 86 -12.68 -18.36 9.00
N ASN A 87 -11.43 -18.87 9.08
CA ASN A 87 -10.34 -18.43 8.22
C ASN A 87 -10.25 -19.27 6.93
N PRO A 88 -10.50 -18.67 5.73
CA PRO A 88 -10.38 -19.36 4.46
C PRO A 88 -8.92 -19.58 4.03
N PHE A 89 -7.98 -18.86 4.64
CA PHE A 89 -6.54 -18.94 4.36
C PHE A 89 -5.78 -19.79 5.39
N ALA A 90 -6.48 -20.60 6.20
CA ALA A 90 -5.82 -21.48 7.17
C ALA A 90 -4.88 -22.47 6.45
N GLU A 91 -3.85 -22.89 7.17
CA GLU A 91 -2.86 -23.85 6.67
C GLU A 91 -3.53 -25.14 6.17
N GLY A 92 -3.01 -25.70 5.07
CA GLY A 92 -3.56 -26.91 4.45
C GLY A 92 -4.75 -26.70 3.51
N GLY A 93 -5.26 -25.48 3.39
CA GLY A 93 -6.29 -25.12 2.41
C GLY A 93 -5.71 -24.67 1.06
N ASP A 94 -6.58 -24.53 0.06
CA ASP A 94 -6.20 -23.93 -1.22
C ASP A 94 -5.94 -22.43 -1.02
N PHE A 95 -4.89 -21.92 -1.65
CA PHE A 95 -4.51 -20.51 -1.59
C PHE A 95 -4.06 -19.99 -2.95
N LYS A 96 -4.49 -18.80 -3.29
CA LYS A 96 -4.00 -18.06 -4.46
C LYS A 96 -4.03 -16.56 -4.17
N GLN A 97 -2.90 -15.88 -4.40
CA GLN A 97 -2.80 -14.42 -4.42
C GLN A 97 -2.41 -13.97 -5.83
N GLN A 98 -3.10 -12.95 -6.36
CA GLN A 98 -2.86 -12.45 -7.71
C GLN A 98 -2.83 -10.94 -7.74
N LEU A 99 -1.75 -10.38 -8.29
CA LEU A 99 -1.68 -8.99 -8.71
C LEU A 99 -2.22 -8.88 -10.13
N THR A 100 -3.31 -8.12 -10.31
CA THR A 100 -3.92 -7.87 -11.62
C THR A 100 -3.53 -6.47 -12.08
N LEU A 101 -2.65 -6.42 -13.08
CA LEU A 101 -2.07 -5.15 -13.57
C LEU A 101 -3.08 -4.27 -14.29
N HIS A 102 -4.03 -4.87 -14.99
CA HIS A 102 -5.05 -4.14 -15.74
C HIS A 102 -5.88 -3.16 -14.88
N ASN A 103 -6.13 -3.53 -13.63
CA ASN A 103 -6.95 -2.73 -12.71
C ASN A 103 -6.24 -2.37 -11.40
N GLY A 104 -4.94 -2.64 -11.29
CA GLY A 104 -4.11 -2.27 -10.14
C GLY A 104 -4.59 -2.87 -8.82
N SER A 105 -5.10 -4.12 -8.82
CA SER A 105 -5.64 -4.74 -7.61
C SER A 105 -4.92 -6.02 -7.23
N VAL A 106 -4.93 -6.33 -5.93
CA VAL A 106 -4.50 -7.63 -5.40
C VAL A 106 -5.76 -8.41 -4.98
N SER A 107 -5.94 -9.60 -5.56
CA SER A 107 -7.01 -10.53 -5.20
C SER A 107 -6.42 -11.74 -4.50
N ILE A 108 -6.98 -12.11 -3.35
CA ILE A 108 -6.57 -13.27 -2.56
C ILE A 108 -7.78 -14.20 -2.45
N SER A 109 -7.64 -15.43 -2.89
CA SER A 109 -8.66 -16.46 -2.75
C SER A 109 -8.14 -17.62 -1.92
N GLY A 110 -9.02 -18.19 -1.12
CA GLY A 110 -8.71 -19.35 -0.30
C GLY A 110 -9.92 -20.27 -0.13
N LYS A 111 -9.63 -21.54 0.06
CA LYS A 111 -10.64 -22.55 0.36
C LYS A 111 -10.13 -23.45 1.48
N ASN A 112 -10.90 -23.52 2.57
CA ASN A 112 -10.62 -24.40 3.70
C ASN A 112 -11.87 -25.22 4.01
N GLY A 113 -11.82 -26.51 3.68
CA GLY A 113 -13.00 -27.39 3.71
C GLY A 113 -14.07 -26.88 2.73
N GLU A 114 -15.27 -26.64 3.26
CA GLU A 114 -16.39 -26.08 2.47
C GLU A 114 -16.40 -24.53 2.40
N LEU A 115 -15.60 -23.86 3.25
CA LEU A 115 -15.49 -22.41 3.22
C LEU A 115 -14.63 -21.98 2.05
N ALA A 116 -15.17 -21.14 1.17
CA ALA A 116 -14.43 -20.47 0.10
C ALA A 116 -14.65 -18.97 0.22
N ALA A 117 -13.57 -18.20 0.12
CA ALA A 117 -13.63 -16.74 0.15
C ALA A 117 -12.62 -16.10 -0.79
N GLN A 118 -12.93 -14.88 -1.20
CA GLN A 118 -12.07 -14.00 -1.94
C GLN A 118 -12.01 -12.64 -1.25
N VAL A 119 -10.80 -12.12 -1.11
CA VAL A 119 -10.56 -10.74 -0.67
C VAL A 119 -9.90 -9.99 -1.81
N LYS A 120 -10.39 -8.78 -2.08
CA LYS A 120 -9.81 -7.87 -3.07
C LYS A 120 -9.37 -6.59 -2.38
N VAL A 121 -8.12 -6.16 -2.65
CA VAL A 121 -7.54 -4.90 -2.17
C VAL A 121 -7.18 -4.05 -3.38
N TRP A 122 -7.57 -2.77 -3.35
CA TRP A 122 -7.17 -1.79 -4.37
C TRP A 122 -7.20 -0.38 -3.80
N VAL A 123 -6.56 0.55 -4.48
CA VAL A 123 -6.58 1.98 -4.15
C VAL A 123 -7.38 2.72 -5.22
N ASP A 124 -8.22 3.65 -4.78
CA ASP A 124 -8.92 4.57 -5.71
C ASP A 124 -7.89 5.54 -6.32
N VAL A 125 -7.89 5.66 -7.66
CA VAL A 125 -6.92 6.48 -8.39
C VAL A 125 -7.16 7.98 -8.18
N PHE A 126 -8.41 8.38 -7.93
CA PHE A 126 -8.83 9.78 -7.82
C PHE A 126 -9.01 10.27 -6.38
N ARG A 127 -9.01 9.36 -5.41
CA ARG A 127 -9.21 9.67 -3.99
C ARG A 127 -8.23 8.86 -3.16
N PRO A 128 -7.68 9.41 -2.07
CA PRO A 128 -6.76 8.68 -1.20
C PRO A 128 -7.51 7.65 -0.32
N VAL A 129 -8.17 6.68 -0.97
CA VAL A 129 -9.00 5.65 -0.32
C VAL A 129 -8.51 4.26 -0.69
N ILE A 130 -8.25 3.46 0.34
CA ILE A 130 -7.94 2.04 0.20
C ILE A 130 -9.25 1.28 0.37
N HIS A 131 -9.55 0.41 -0.58
CA HIS A 131 -10.72 -0.44 -0.55
C HIS A 131 -10.36 -1.88 -0.23
N LEU A 132 -11.18 -2.52 0.58
CA LEU A 132 -11.12 -3.93 0.90
C LEU A 132 -12.53 -4.51 0.71
N ALA A 133 -12.66 -5.49 -0.19
CA ALA A 133 -13.90 -6.22 -0.41
C ALA A 133 -13.71 -7.69 -0.06
N VAL A 134 -14.62 -8.25 0.73
CA VAL A 134 -14.64 -9.66 1.14
C VAL A 134 -15.90 -10.30 0.57
N GLN A 135 -15.72 -11.40 -0.15
CA GLN A 135 -16.79 -12.24 -0.67
C GLN A 135 -16.59 -13.66 -0.18
N SER A 136 -17.63 -14.33 0.28
CA SER A 136 -17.55 -15.73 0.74
C SER A 136 -18.88 -16.46 0.54
N ASN A 137 -18.79 -17.77 0.44
CA ASN A 137 -19.95 -18.66 0.31
C ASN A 137 -20.64 -18.96 1.66
N LYS A 138 -20.02 -18.59 2.79
CA LYS A 138 -20.55 -18.73 4.15
C LYS A 138 -20.34 -17.43 4.91
N ALA A 139 -21.06 -17.20 5.99
CA ALA A 139 -20.87 -16.04 6.84
C ALA A 139 -19.45 -16.03 7.43
N ILE A 140 -18.77 -14.89 7.28
CA ILE A 140 -17.42 -14.61 7.81
C ILE A 140 -17.45 -13.32 8.61
N LYS A 141 -16.88 -13.35 9.82
CA LYS A 141 -16.53 -12.13 10.56
C LYS A 141 -15.23 -11.59 9.99
N THR A 142 -15.22 -10.31 9.63
CA THR A 142 -14.01 -9.58 9.22
C THR A 142 -13.62 -8.61 10.31
N GLU A 143 -12.39 -8.69 10.78
CA GLU A 143 -11.79 -7.77 11.75
C GLU A 143 -10.60 -7.09 11.11
N VAL A 144 -10.52 -5.76 11.22
CA VAL A 144 -9.44 -4.95 10.66
C VAL A 144 -8.77 -4.18 11.77
N ASP A 145 -7.51 -4.49 12.02
CA ASP A 145 -6.65 -3.78 12.97
C ASP A 145 -5.72 -2.84 12.20
N PHE A 146 -5.63 -1.58 12.64
CA PHE A 146 -4.57 -0.69 12.18
C PHE A 146 -3.43 -0.69 13.18
N GLU A 147 -2.23 -1.02 12.74
CA GLU A 147 -1.04 -1.14 13.57
C GLU A 147 -0.09 0.03 13.26
N SER A 148 0.12 0.93 14.26
CA SER A 148 1.15 1.96 14.22
C SER A 148 2.31 1.58 15.12
N TRP A 149 3.54 1.68 14.61
CA TRP A 149 4.75 1.49 15.40
C TRP A 149 5.30 2.80 15.97
N ARG A 150 4.78 3.97 15.54
CA ARG A 150 5.14 5.27 16.09
C ARG A 150 4.21 5.66 17.25
N TYR A 151 4.11 4.81 18.28
CA TYR A 151 3.25 5.05 19.45
C TYR A 151 3.96 5.78 20.60
N LYS A 152 5.27 5.98 20.49
CA LYS A 152 6.10 6.74 21.44
C LYS A 152 7.30 7.35 20.74
N ASP A 153 7.81 8.46 21.28
CA ASP A 153 9.08 9.01 20.87
C ASP A 153 10.19 8.01 21.11
N ARG A 154 11.10 7.87 20.16
CA ARG A 154 12.24 6.99 20.30
C ARG A 154 13.48 7.50 19.56
N PRO A 155 14.71 7.21 20.06
CA PRO A 155 15.92 7.47 19.29
C PRO A 155 15.92 6.69 17.97
N VAL A 156 16.40 7.34 16.91
CA VAL A 156 16.70 6.70 15.63
C VAL A 156 18.01 5.93 15.77
N THR A 157 18.03 4.65 15.42
CA THR A 157 19.19 3.76 15.65
C THR A 157 19.54 2.96 14.39
N GLY A 158 20.80 2.47 14.34
CA GLY A 158 21.25 1.58 13.27
C GLY A 158 21.13 2.20 11.89
N THR A 159 20.76 1.38 10.91
CA THR A 159 20.60 1.77 9.49
C THR A 159 19.44 2.75 9.24
N GLU A 160 18.50 2.85 10.15
CA GLU A 160 17.38 3.81 10.08
C GLU A 160 17.87 5.27 10.01
N LYS A 161 19.05 5.57 10.57
CA LYS A 161 19.69 6.87 10.46
C LYS A 161 19.98 7.30 9.03
N ASN A 162 20.05 6.35 8.10
CA ASN A 162 20.32 6.63 6.68
C ASN A 162 19.07 7.03 5.89
N GLU A 163 17.89 6.91 6.48
CA GLU A 163 16.61 7.18 5.81
C GLU A 163 16.18 8.65 5.84
N GLY A 164 16.83 9.47 6.67
CA GLY A 164 16.53 10.90 6.83
C GLY A 164 17.66 11.81 6.38
N SER A 165 17.45 13.13 6.53
CA SER A 165 18.44 14.17 6.21
C SER A 165 19.69 14.12 7.11
N TRP A 166 19.64 13.38 8.19
CA TRP A 166 20.78 13.21 9.11
C TRP A 166 21.83 12.19 8.64
N LYS A 167 21.66 11.59 7.47
CA LYS A 167 22.58 10.58 6.94
C LYS A 167 24.04 11.01 6.93
N PHE A 168 24.31 12.26 6.60
CA PHE A 168 25.65 12.83 6.48
C PHE A 168 25.99 13.85 7.59
N GLY A 169 25.08 14.06 8.52
CA GLY A 169 25.23 15.01 9.62
C GLY A 169 25.65 14.36 10.94
N PRO A 170 25.85 15.16 11.99
CA PRO A 170 26.10 14.66 13.34
C PRO A 170 24.82 13.92 13.82
N GLN A 171 24.86 12.60 13.80
CA GLN A 171 23.71 11.72 14.11
C GLN A 171 23.55 11.53 15.64
N THR A 172 23.73 12.60 16.42
CA THR A 172 23.55 12.58 17.87
C THR A 172 22.14 13.07 18.21
N ASN A 173 21.45 12.33 19.06
CA ASN A 173 20.14 12.69 19.60
C ASN A 173 19.00 12.83 18.55
N VAL A 174 19.11 12.16 17.41
CA VAL A 174 18.01 12.10 16.43
C VAL A 174 16.89 11.25 17.00
N VAL A 175 15.69 11.83 17.04
CA VAL A 175 14.48 11.19 17.62
C VAL A 175 13.40 11.19 16.56
N THR A 176 12.71 10.07 16.37
CA THR A 176 11.44 10.04 15.67
C THR A 176 10.31 10.26 16.66
N ARG A 177 9.39 11.17 16.34
CA ARG A 177 8.26 11.53 17.18
C ARG A 177 7.11 10.54 17.01
N LYS A 178 6.33 10.38 18.08
CA LYS A 178 5.11 9.55 18.03
C LYS A 178 4.03 10.18 17.17
N ASP A 179 3.18 9.33 16.60
CA ASP A 179 1.93 9.74 16.00
C ASP A 179 0.91 10.14 17.07
N ASN A 180 -0.06 10.94 16.68
CA ASN A 180 -1.23 11.26 17.46
C ASN A 180 -2.38 10.35 17.05
N ILE A 181 -3.22 9.98 18.01
CA ILE A 181 -4.40 9.15 17.81
C ILE A 181 -5.59 9.87 18.41
N ALA A 182 -6.62 10.07 17.60
CA ALA A 182 -7.90 10.62 18.05
C ALA A 182 -9.03 9.66 17.68
N PHE A 183 -9.96 9.46 18.59
CA PHE A 183 -11.12 8.61 18.38
C PHE A 183 -12.34 9.47 18.10
N SER A 184 -13.12 9.07 17.12
CA SER A 184 -14.43 9.63 16.81
C SER A 184 -15.48 8.53 16.82
N ASN A 185 -16.78 8.89 16.80
CA ASN A 185 -17.87 7.91 16.87
C ASN A 185 -17.81 6.85 15.75
N ASN A 186 -17.28 7.19 14.57
CA ASN A 186 -17.26 6.33 13.39
C ASN A 186 -15.87 6.06 12.84
N GLY A 187 -14.82 6.37 13.59
CA GLY A 187 -13.46 6.16 13.08
C GLY A 187 -12.36 6.49 14.06
N ILE A 188 -11.17 6.20 13.63
CA ILE A 188 -9.93 6.50 14.34
C ILE A 188 -9.07 7.33 13.38
N LEU A 189 -8.58 8.46 13.87
CA LEU A 189 -7.65 9.32 13.15
C LEU A 189 -6.23 9.10 13.68
N PHE A 190 -5.34 8.66 12.81
CA PHE A 190 -3.90 8.62 13.06
C PHE A 190 -3.26 9.75 12.25
N TYR A 191 -2.44 10.58 12.89
CA TYR A 191 -1.74 11.64 12.20
C TYR A 191 -0.38 11.93 12.83
N HIS A 192 0.58 12.27 11.99
CA HIS A 192 1.87 12.79 12.40
C HIS A 192 1.83 14.31 12.35
N HIS A 193 2.43 14.97 13.34
CA HIS A 193 2.56 16.42 13.37
C HIS A 193 4.04 16.76 13.56
N ASN A 194 4.62 17.36 12.53
CA ASN A 194 5.97 17.86 12.60
C ASN A 194 6.01 19.12 13.51
N PRO A 195 7.07 19.32 14.30
CA PRO A 195 7.24 20.56 15.07
C PRO A 195 7.43 21.76 14.12
N ASP A 196 7.26 22.97 14.66
CA ASP A 196 7.34 24.23 13.89
C ASP A 196 8.73 24.50 13.25
N SER A 197 9.75 23.75 13.62
CA SER A 197 11.08 23.83 13.03
C SER A 197 11.63 22.43 12.79
N THR A 198 11.64 22.01 11.54
CA THR A 198 12.20 20.74 11.09
C THR A 198 13.58 20.95 10.44
N ILE A 199 14.30 19.88 10.19
CA ILE A 199 15.55 19.93 9.40
C ILE A 199 15.28 20.47 7.99
N PHE A 200 14.11 20.22 7.43
CA PHE A 200 13.69 20.73 6.14
C PHE A 200 13.57 22.27 6.17
N ASP A 201 12.86 22.83 7.14
CA ASP A 201 12.68 24.29 7.29
C ASP A 201 14.02 25.01 7.46
N VAL A 202 14.92 24.45 8.25
CA VAL A 202 16.28 24.99 8.43
C VAL A 202 17.02 25.01 7.09
N THR A 203 16.95 23.93 6.31
CA THR A 203 17.65 23.80 5.03
C THR A 203 17.07 24.78 3.99
N VAL A 204 15.75 24.86 3.87
CA VAL A 204 15.05 25.79 2.97
C VAL A 204 15.44 27.22 3.26
N LYS A 205 15.43 27.61 4.54
CA LYS A 205 15.83 28.94 4.97
C LYS A 205 17.29 29.24 4.67
N GLN A 206 18.20 28.30 4.92
CA GLN A 206 19.64 28.48 4.63
C GLN A 206 19.93 28.63 3.14
N GLN A 207 19.13 28.03 2.29
CA GLN A 207 19.27 28.12 0.84
C GLN A 207 18.49 29.28 0.22
N GLY A 208 17.83 30.11 1.03
CA GLY A 208 17.04 31.26 0.56
C GLY A 208 15.84 30.85 -0.30
N MET A 209 15.30 29.65 -0.10
CA MET A 209 14.07 29.20 -0.73
C MET A 209 12.88 29.57 0.16
N ASP A 210 11.78 29.98 -0.46
CA ASP A 210 10.50 30.15 0.23
C ASP A 210 9.85 28.79 0.47
N ALA A 211 9.31 28.59 1.68
CA ALA A 211 8.66 27.36 2.09
C ALA A 211 7.15 27.38 1.79
#